data_49ec73bc312d14b39ded2254dd0ff7bc
#
_entry.id   49ec73bc312d14b39ded2254dd0ff7bc
#
_cell.length_a   1.000
_cell.length_b   1.000
_cell.length_c   1.000
_cell.angle_alpha   90.00
_cell.angle_beta   90.00
_cell.angle_gamma   90.00
#
_symmetry.space_group_name_H-M   'P 1'
#
loop_
_entity.id
_entity.type
_entity.pdbx_description
1 polymer ?
#
loop_
_entity_poly.entity_id
_entity_poly.type
_entity_poly.pdbx_seq_one_letter_code
_entity_poly.pdbx_strand_id
1 'polypeptide(L)'
;MLVKDLEFVKEVLPFWNDLNAEEKKYMQEKLVDKCYLEGQIIHDGEDCTGLLLVKSGQLRIFILSESGKEITLFRLFEYDVCILSSSCIMRNITFNIHVEAEKNSEILVMPSAVFKQLSDANPAVKAFEAEIVSARLSDVMWVIEQVAFMSMDKRLASFLLEQASIEGSDELSITHDTIARNLGTAREVISRMLKYFENEGLVALSRGRVALRDRKRLMEYAG
;
A
#
# COMPACT_ATOMS: atom_id res chain seq x y z
N MET A 1 18.75 -16.90 -7.59
CA MET A 1 18.13 -16.54 -6.31
C MET A 1 19.08 -16.89 -5.17
N LEU A 2 19.35 -15.95 -4.28
CA LEU A 2 20.22 -16.15 -3.12
C LEU A 2 19.51 -17.02 -2.07
N VAL A 3 20.26 -17.68 -1.17
CA VAL A 3 19.67 -18.51 -0.09
C VAL A 3 18.70 -17.70 0.79
N LYS A 4 19.03 -16.44 1.07
CA LYS A 4 18.17 -15.50 1.83
C LYS A 4 16.82 -15.24 1.16
N ASP A 5 16.78 -15.15 -0.17
CA ASP A 5 15.52 -14.93 -0.91
C ASP A 5 14.60 -16.16 -0.82
N LEU A 6 15.19 -17.35 -0.69
CA LEU A 6 14.39 -18.56 -0.53
C LEU A 6 13.70 -18.64 0.83
N GLU A 7 14.34 -18.20 1.91
CA GLU A 7 13.73 -18.13 3.24
C GLU A 7 12.60 -17.11 3.25
N PHE A 8 12.84 -15.92 2.71
CA PHE A 8 11.84 -14.89 2.53
C PHE A 8 10.61 -15.40 1.73
N VAL A 9 10.83 -16.04 0.58
CA VAL A 9 9.75 -16.59 -0.25
C VAL A 9 8.92 -17.64 0.50
N LYS A 10 9.54 -18.48 1.31
CA LYS A 10 8.83 -19.48 2.13
C LYS A 10 7.95 -18.85 3.20
N GLU A 11 8.38 -17.71 3.73
CA GLU A 11 7.65 -16.98 4.77
C GLU A 11 6.46 -16.22 4.18
N VAL A 12 6.67 -15.58 3.03
CA VAL A 12 5.66 -14.72 2.38
C VAL A 12 4.63 -15.51 1.58
N LEU A 13 4.99 -16.68 1.05
CA LEU A 13 4.12 -17.52 0.24
C LEU A 13 3.72 -18.80 0.99
N PRO A 14 2.58 -18.80 1.71
CA PRO A 14 2.17 -19.91 2.58
C PRO A 14 1.99 -21.22 1.81
N PHE A 15 1.70 -21.15 0.51
CA PHE A 15 1.55 -22.33 -0.36
C PHE A 15 2.88 -22.96 -0.78
N TRP A 16 4.04 -22.40 -0.34
CA TRP A 16 5.35 -22.94 -0.74
C TRP A 16 5.49 -24.45 -0.52
N ASN A 17 4.98 -24.96 0.61
CA ASN A 17 5.11 -26.38 0.94
C ASN A 17 4.21 -27.26 0.08
N ASP A 18 3.15 -26.71 -0.50
CA ASP A 18 2.20 -27.40 -1.36
C ASP A 18 2.65 -27.47 -2.83
N LEU A 19 3.70 -26.74 -3.19
CA LEU A 19 4.33 -26.82 -4.51
C LEU A 19 5.18 -28.09 -4.64
N ASN A 20 5.10 -28.74 -5.79
CA ASN A 20 6.02 -29.82 -6.16
C ASN A 20 7.42 -29.27 -6.55
N ALA A 21 8.38 -30.18 -6.80
CA ALA A 21 9.76 -29.79 -7.09
C ALA A 21 9.92 -28.99 -8.41
N GLU A 22 9.11 -29.31 -9.43
CA GLU A 22 9.12 -28.62 -10.73
C GLU A 22 8.52 -27.22 -10.61
N GLU A 23 7.41 -27.08 -9.91
CA GLU A 23 6.76 -25.77 -9.62
C GLU A 23 7.70 -24.85 -8.83
N LYS A 24 8.34 -25.38 -7.77
CA LYS A 24 9.33 -24.62 -6.99
C LYS A 24 10.49 -24.13 -7.88
N LYS A 25 11.06 -25.03 -8.67
CA LYS A 25 12.16 -24.69 -9.58
C LYS A 25 11.71 -23.63 -10.60
N TYR A 26 10.58 -23.84 -11.25
CA TYR A 26 10.02 -22.91 -12.24
C TYR A 26 9.81 -21.51 -11.66
N MET A 27 9.21 -21.42 -10.48
CA MET A 27 9.00 -20.15 -9.80
C MET A 27 10.34 -19.48 -9.46
N GLN A 28 11.27 -20.21 -8.87
CA GLN A 28 12.59 -19.70 -8.46
C GLN A 28 13.42 -19.13 -9.63
N GLU A 29 13.33 -19.76 -10.80
CA GLU A 29 14.05 -19.33 -12.01
C GLU A 29 13.48 -18.03 -12.62
N LYS A 30 12.23 -17.69 -12.30
CA LYS A 30 11.50 -16.56 -12.88
C LYS A 30 11.34 -15.37 -11.95
N LEU A 31 11.61 -15.53 -10.65
CA LEU A 31 11.61 -14.43 -9.70
C LEU A 31 12.72 -13.42 -10.03
N VAL A 32 12.39 -12.13 -9.96
CA VAL A 32 13.29 -11.02 -10.29
C VAL A 32 13.42 -10.07 -9.11
N ASP A 33 14.64 -9.87 -8.60
CA ASP A 33 14.94 -8.84 -7.61
C ASP A 33 14.93 -7.45 -8.26
N LYS A 34 14.27 -6.51 -7.62
CA LYS A 34 14.25 -5.09 -8.00
C LYS A 34 14.40 -4.20 -6.79
N CYS A 35 15.15 -3.11 -6.97
CA CYS A 35 15.29 -2.04 -5.98
C CYS A 35 14.68 -0.76 -6.54
N TYR A 36 13.96 -0.03 -5.69
CA TYR A 36 13.35 1.24 -6.03
C TYR A 36 13.71 2.29 -4.99
N LEU A 37 14.03 3.48 -5.45
CA LEU A 37 14.24 4.63 -4.60
C LEU A 37 12.89 5.25 -4.22
N GLU A 38 12.86 5.92 -3.08
CA GLU A 38 11.72 6.72 -2.63
C GLU A 38 11.20 7.63 -3.75
N GLY A 39 9.88 7.65 -3.96
CA GLY A 39 9.18 8.40 -4.99
C GLY A 39 9.14 7.74 -6.37
N GLN A 40 9.80 6.59 -6.58
CA GLN A 40 9.72 5.90 -7.88
C GLN A 40 8.39 5.15 -8.06
N ILE A 41 7.81 5.29 -9.25
CA ILE A 41 6.63 4.50 -9.65
C ILE A 41 7.09 3.09 -10.06
N ILE A 42 6.48 2.10 -9.44
CA ILE A 42 6.72 0.67 -9.68
C ILE A 42 5.73 0.12 -10.70
N HIS A 43 4.49 0.62 -10.65
CA HIS A 43 3.39 0.24 -11.54
C HIS A 43 2.51 1.47 -11.78
N ASP A 44 2.23 1.76 -13.05
CA ASP A 44 1.50 2.96 -13.49
C ASP A 44 0.06 2.67 -13.99
N GLY A 45 -0.39 1.43 -13.82
CA GLY A 45 -1.72 0.99 -14.23
C GLY A 45 -1.84 0.54 -15.68
N GLU A 46 -0.83 0.75 -16.53
CA GLU A 46 -0.90 0.37 -17.95
C GLU A 46 -0.44 -1.07 -18.16
N ASP A 47 0.73 -1.43 -17.64
CA ASP A 47 1.35 -2.73 -17.85
C ASP A 47 1.21 -3.67 -16.62
N CYS A 48 1.11 -4.96 -16.89
CA CYS A 48 1.06 -5.98 -15.85
C CYS A 48 2.46 -6.24 -15.28
N THR A 49 2.76 -5.65 -14.11
CA THR A 49 4.08 -5.77 -13.48
C THR A 49 4.34 -7.16 -12.90
N GLY A 50 3.32 -7.82 -12.38
CA GLY A 50 3.41 -9.10 -11.68
C GLY A 50 3.03 -9.00 -10.20
N LEU A 51 3.13 -10.13 -9.49
CA LEU A 51 2.97 -10.18 -8.05
C LEU A 51 4.22 -9.58 -7.40
N LEU A 52 4.04 -8.57 -6.54
CA LEU A 52 5.14 -7.91 -5.82
C LEU A 52 5.21 -8.45 -4.40
N LEU A 53 6.38 -8.94 -3.99
CA LEU A 53 6.66 -9.36 -2.62
C LEU A 53 7.64 -8.35 -2.02
N VAL A 54 7.25 -7.68 -0.95
CA VAL A 54 8.04 -6.59 -0.34
C VAL A 54 9.07 -7.19 0.60
N LYS A 55 10.35 -7.11 0.23
CA LYS A 55 11.48 -7.58 1.06
C LYS A 55 11.86 -6.56 2.12
N SER A 56 11.79 -5.28 1.78
CA SER A 56 12.04 -4.17 2.70
C SER A 56 11.44 -2.88 2.14
N GLY A 57 11.25 -1.89 2.98
CA GLY A 57 10.72 -0.58 2.60
C GLY A 57 9.21 -0.46 2.77
N GLN A 58 8.60 0.40 1.96
CA GLN A 58 7.18 0.72 2.04
C GLN A 58 6.64 1.11 0.68
N LEU A 59 5.55 0.45 0.26
CA LEU A 59 4.86 0.76 -0.99
C LEU A 59 3.52 1.41 -0.69
N ARG A 60 3.16 2.40 -1.48
CA ARG A 60 1.86 3.07 -1.49
C ARG A 60 1.07 2.62 -2.71
N ILE A 61 -0.13 2.11 -2.50
CA ILE A 61 -1.06 1.74 -3.54
C ILE A 61 -2.15 2.82 -3.60
N PHE A 62 -2.35 3.42 -4.77
CA PHE A 62 -3.28 4.52 -4.94
C PHE A 62 -3.98 4.48 -6.30
N ILE A 63 -5.07 5.19 -6.38
CA ILE A 63 -5.78 5.50 -7.63
C ILE A 63 -5.55 6.96 -8.00
N LEU A 64 -5.52 7.21 -9.31
CA LEU A 64 -5.33 8.54 -9.88
C LEU A 64 -6.57 8.91 -10.72
N SER A 65 -7.16 10.06 -10.43
CA SER A 65 -8.26 10.59 -11.23
C SER A 65 -7.75 11.28 -12.50
N GLU A 66 -8.63 11.47 -13.49
CA GLU A 66 -8.31 12.26 -14.70
C GLU A 66 -7.85 13.69 -14.40
N SER A 67 -8.27 14.26 -13.27
CA SER A 67 -7.85 15.60 -12.81
C SER A 67 -6.54 15.61 -12.03
N GLY A 68 -5.84 14.48 -11.93
CA GLY A 68 -4.57 14.35 -11.23
C GLY A 68 -4.70 14.25 -9.70
N LYS A 69 -5.90 14.02 -9.16
CA LYS A 69 -6.07 13.76 -7.72
C LYS A 69 -5.79 12.30 -7.43
N GLU A 70 -5.05 12.08 -6.35
CA GLU A 70 -4.70 10.75 -5.87
C GLU A 70 -5.49 10.42 -4.60
N ILE A 71 -5.80 9.16 -4.39
CA ILE A 71 -6.29 8.62 -3.12
C ILE A 71 -5.51 7.35 -2.81
N THR A 72 -4.85 7.31 -1.66
CA THR A 72 -4.20 6.10 -1.17
C THR A 72 -5.26 5.08 -0.77
N LEU A 73 -5.15 3.88 -1.31
CA LEU A 73 -6.02 2.75 -0.97
C LEU A 73 -5.49 2.02 0.27
N PHE A 74 -4.21 1.66 0.22
CA PHE A 74 -3.51 1.00 1.33
C PHE A 74 -1.99 1.09 1.12
N ARG A 75 -1.25 0.67 2.14
CA ARG A 75 0.20 0.53 2.10
C ARG A 75 0.60 -0.93 2.26
N LEU A 76 1.77 -1.25 1.74
CA LEU A 76 2.41 -2.55 1.91
C LEU A 76 3.76 -2.34 2.56
N PHE A 77 4.04 -3.19 3.52
CA PHE A 77 5.26 -3.21 4.32
C PHE A 77 6.06 -4.49 4.04
N GLU A 78 7.17 -4.66 4.73
CA GLU A 78 7.96 -5.88 4.68
C GLU A 78 7.09 -7.12 4.94
N TYR A 79 7.27 -8.16 4.14
CA TYR A 79 6.49 -9.40 4.06
C TYR A 79 5.08 -9.29 3.46
N ASP A 80 4.64 -8.11 3.05
CA ASP A 80 3.37 -7.95 2.34
C ASP A 80 3.49 -8.32 0.84
N VAL A 81 2.33 -8.66 0.26
CA VAL A 81 2.21 -9.02 -1.16
C VAL A 81 1.20 -8.12 -1.87
N CYS A 82 1.58 -7.60 -3.05
CA CYS A 82 0.68 -6.89 -3.95
C CYS A 82 0.27 -7.78 -5.12
N ILE A 83 -1.01 -8.14 -5.18
CA ILE A 83 -1.60 -8.85 -6.32
C ILE A 83 -2.22 -7.90 -7.35
N LEU A 84 -2.64 -6.70 -6.92
CA LEU A 84 -3.35 -5.76 -7.81
C LEU A 84 -2.49 -5.23 -8.96
N SER A 85 -1.15 -5.24 -8.82
CA SER A 85 -0.19 -4.97 -9.90
C SER A 85 -0.15 -6.07 -10.97
N SER A 86 -0.91 -7.16 -10.74
CA SER A 86 -1.11 -8.29 -11.65
C SER A 86 -2.55 -8.33 -12.19
N SER A 87 -3.15 -7.18 -12.44
CA SER A 87 -4.56 -7.04 -12.88
C SER A 87 -4.91 -7.88 -14.11
N CYS A 88 -3.95 -8.16 -14.97
CA CYS A 88 -4.10 -9.03 -16.14
C CYS A 88 -4.43 -10.50 -15.79
N ILE A 89 -4.20 -10.94 -14.56
CA ILE A 89 -4.56 -12.29 -14.09
C ILE A 89 -6.03 -12.32 -13.67
N MET A 90 -6.50 -11.22 -13.11
CA MET A 90 -7.84 -11.08 -12.57
C MET A 90 -8.80 -10.64 -13.69
N ARG A 91 -9.69 -11.54 -14.08
CA ARG A 91 -10.72 -11.21 -15.09
C ARG A 91 -11.68 -10.15 -14.53
N ASN A 92 -12.01 -9.14 -15.36
CA ASN A 92 -13.00 -8.09 -15.08
C ASN A 92 -12.55 -6.98 -14.11
N ILE A 93 -11.25 -6.79 -13.86
CA ILE A 93 -10.79 -5.58 -13.22
C ILE A 93 -10.73 -4.46 -14.27
N THR A 94 -11.47 -3.39 -14.00
CA THR A 94 -11.62 -2.24 -14.92
C THR A 94 -11.00 -0.95 -14.35
N PHE A 95 -10.38 -1.01 -13.17
CA PHE A 95 -9.73 0.15 -12.56
C PHE A 95 -8.21 -0.01 -12.61
N ASN A 96 -7.54 1.10 -12.83
CA ASN A 96 -6.09 1.17 -12.79
C ASN A 96 -5.63 1.58 -11.39
N ILE A 97 -4.69 0.84 -10.84
CA ILE A 97 -3.97 1.23 -9.63
C ILE A 97 -2.58 1.69 -9.99
N HIS A 98 -2.01 2.52 -9.14
CA HIS A 98 -0.61 2.89 -9.19
C HIS A 98 0.10 2.35 -7.95
N VAL A 99 1.37 1.99 -8.10
CA VAL A 99 2.23 1.57 -6.99
C VAL A 99 3.48 2.44 -7.00
N GLU A 100 3.72 3.12 -5.88
CA GLU A 100 4.88 3.98 -5.64
C GLU A 100 5.71 3.43 -4.49
N ALA A 101 7.02 3.48 -4.59
CA ALA A 101 7.92 3.27 -3.46
C ALA A 101 7.87 4.51 -2.54
N GLU A 102 7.15 4.42 -1.42
CA GLU A 102 7.05 5.52 -0.44
C GLU A 102 8.31 5.65 0.42
N LYS A 103 9.12 4.60 0.46
CA LYS A 103 10.50 4.55 0.98
C LYS A 103 11.37 3.74 0.02
N ASN A 104 12.70 3.84 0.16
CA ASN A 104 13.61 2.94 -0.56
C ASN A 104 13.19 1.51 -0.29
N SER A 105 12.92 0.75 -1.35
CA SER A 105 12.29 -0.57 -1.24
C SER A 105 13.03 -1.61 -2.08
N GLU A 106 13.18 -2.79 -1.49
CA GLU A 106 13.60 -4.00 -2.19
C GLU A 106 12.40 -4.91 -2.36
N ILE A 107 12.12 -5.33 -3.57
CA ILE A 107 10.99 -6.20 -3.89
C ILE A 107 11.43 -7.38 -4.76
N LEU A 108 10.77 -8.50 -4.53
CA LEU A 108 10.87 -9.66 -5.40
C LEU A 108 9.61 -9.70 -6.28
N VAL A 109 9.82 -9.69 -7.60
CA VAL A 109 8.73 -9.68 -8.58
C VAL A 109 8.53 -11.07 -9.13
N MET A 110 7.33 -11.63 -8.97
CA MET A 110 6.89 -12.82 -9.68
C MET A 110 6.09 -12.40 -10.92
N PRO A 111 6.58 -12.68 -12.13
CA PRO A 111 5.83 -12.36 -13.35
C PRO A 111 4.41 -12.93 -13.31
N SER A 112 3.43 -12.16 -13.76
CA SER A 112 2.02 -12.55 -13.72
C SER A 112 1.74 -13.87 -14.44
N ALA A 113 2.42 -14.15 -15.55
CA ALA A 113 2.29 -15.42 -16.24
C ALA A 113 2.71 -16.62 -15.38
N VAL A 114 3.75 -16.46 -14.55
CA VAL A 114 4.23 -17.51 -13.63
C VAL A 114 3.19 -17.76 -12.54
N PHE A 115 2.73 -16.68 -11.89
CA PHE A 115 1.71 -16.80 -10.83
C PHE A 115 0.42 -17.41 -11.37
N LYS A 116 -0.02 -16.96 -12.56
CA LYS A 116 -1.21 -17.52 -13.21
C LYS A 116 -1.07 -19.01 -13.48
N GLN A 117 0.05 -19.44 -14.05
CA GLN A 117 0.29 -20.86 -14.32
C GLN A 117 0.25 -21.70 -13.04
N LEU A 118 0.86 -21.21 -11.96
CA LEU A 118 0.85 -21.88 -10.66
C LEU A 118 -0.58 -21.92 -10.07
N SER A 119 -1.32 -20.81 -10.14
CA SER A 119 -2.70 -20.71 -9.64
C SER A 119 -3.66 -21.61 -10.43
N ASP A 120 -3.48 -21.74 -11.76
CA ASP A 120 -4.30 -22.63 -12.59
C ASP A 120 -4.01 -24.13 -12.32
N ALA A 121 -2.77 -24.46 -11.91
CA ALA A 121 -2.33 -25.85 -11.69
C ALA A 121 -2.46 -26.32 -10.24
N ASN A 122 -2.34 -25.43 -9.25
CA ASN A 122 -2.25 -25.80 -7.84
C ASN A 122 -3.37 -25.15 -6.99
N PRO A 123 -4.23 -25.94 -6.36
CA PRO A 123 -5.35 -25.42 -5.54
C PRO A 123 -4.90 -24.54 -4.36
N ALA A 124 -3.74 -24.80 -3.75
CA ALA A 124 -3.25 -23.99 -2.65
C ALA A 124 -2.85 -22.56 -3.12
N VAL A 125 -2.25 -22.45 -4.30
CA VAL A 125 -1.95 -21.15 -4.92
C VAL A 125 -3.23 -20.41 -5.25
N LYS A 126 -4.26 -21.14 -5.76
CA LYS A 126 -5.57 -20.56 -6.04
C LYS A 126 -6.30 -20.07 -4.80
N ALA A 127 -6.19 -20.79 -3.69
CA ALA A 127 -6.75 -20.37 -2.41
C ALA A 127 -6.07 -19.10 -1.90
N PHE A 128 -4.74 -19.01 -1.98
CA PHE A 128 -3.97 -17.83 -1.63
C PHE A 128 -4.32 -16.61 -2.51
N GLU A 129 -4.51 -16.80 -3.82
CA GLU A 129 -5.00 -15.73 -4.71
C GLU A 129 -6.33 -15.16 -4.20
N ALA A 130 -7.29 -16.02 -3.87
CA ALA A 130 -8.59 -15.61 -3.38
C ALA A 130 -8.52 -14.90 -2.02
N GLU A 131 -7.67 -15.37 -1.11
CA GLU A 131 -7.45 -14.75 0.20
C GLU A 131 -6.88 -13.34 0.08
N ILE A 132 -5.81 -13.14 -0.71
CA ILE A 132 -5.23 -11.81 -0.91
C ILE A 132 -6.24 -10.86 -1.58
N VAL A 133 -6.96 -11.30 -2.61
CA VAL A 133 -7.97 -10.46 -3.27
C VAL A 133 -9.06 -10.05 -2.28
N SER A 134 -9.50 -10.96 -1.41
CA SER A 134 -10.49 -10.66 -0.38
C SER A 134 -9.98 -9.65 0.66
N ALA A 135 -8.71 -9.76 1.07
CA ALA A 135 -8.09 -8.80 1.97
C ALA A 135 -8.02 -7.40 1.32
N ARG A 136 -7.58 -7.31 0.07
CA ARG A 136 -7.51 -6.03 -0.66
C ARG A 136 -8.90 -5.43 -0.91
N LEU A 137 -9.92 -6.25 -1.11
CA LEU A 137 -11.29 -5.76 -1.18
C LEU A 137 -11.71 -5.08 0.12
N SER A 138 -11.38 -5.65 1.28
CA SER A 138 -11.66 -5.04 2.59
C SER A 138 -10.95 -3.70 2.76
N ASP A 139 -9.67 -3.59 2.37
CA ASP A 139 -8.93 -2.33 2.41
C ASP A 139 -9.60 -1.24 1.56
N VAL A 140 -10.00 -1.59 0.34
CA VAL A 140 -10.68 -0.67 -0.59
C VAL A 140 -12.06 -0.26 -0.06
N MET A 141 -12.82 -1.21 0.49
CA MET A 141 -14.13 -0.91 1.10
C MET A 141 -14.01 0.04 2.28
N TRP A 142 -12.97 -0.10 3.10
CA TRP A 142 -12.68 0.85 4.17
C TRP A 142 -12.43 2.27 3.63
N VAL A 143 -11.66 2.42 2.55
CA VAL A 143 -11.43 3.73 1.93
C VAL A 143 -12.73 4.31 1.37
N ILE A 144 -13.57 3.48 0.73
CA ILE A 144 -14.88 3.92 0.23
C ILE A 144 -15.75 4.43 1.38
N GLU A 145 -15.81 3.70 2.50
CA GLU A 145 -16.56 4.11 3.70
C GLU A 145 -16.06 5.47 4.22
N GLN A 146 -14.73 5.65 4.33
CA GLN A 146 -14.15 6.93 4.74
C GLN A 146 -14.55 8.07 3.79
N VAL A 147 -14.47 7.86 2.49
CA VAL A 147 -14.77 8.92 1.50
C VAL A 147 -16.25 9.24 1.45
N ALA A 148 -17.12 8.23 1.58
CA ALA A 148 -18.56 8.38 1.46
C ALA A 148 -19.22 8.93 2.73
N PHE A 149 -18.72 8.58 3.92
CA PHE A 149 -19.44 8.80 5.17
C PHE A 149 -18.66 9.58 6.24
N MET A 150 -17.32 9.66 6.14
CA MET A 150 -16.54 10.41 7.11
C MET A 150 -16.29 11.85 6.64
N SER A 151 -16.44 12.79 7.56
CA SER A 151 -16.04 14.19 7.32
C SER A 151 -14.52 14.31 7.18
N MET A 152 -14.03 15.37 6.56
CA MET A 152 -12.60 15.54 6.29
C MET A 152 -11.75 15.67 7.56
N ASP A 153 -12.30 16.26 8.63
CA ASP A 153 -11.64 16.36 9.94
C ASP A 153 -11.38 14.96 10.54
N LYS A 154 -12.37 14.06 10.50
CA LYS A 154 -12.23 12.67 10.93
C LYS A 154 -11.18 11.95 10.10
N ARG A 155 -11.24 12.06 8.77
CA ARG A 155 -10.27 11.45 7.86
C ARG A 155 -8.85 11.96 8.09
N LEU A 156 -8.69 13.28 8.34
CA LEU A 156 -7.40 13.87 8.67
C LEU A 156 -6.88 13.38 10.02
N ALA A 157 -7.72 13.31 11.05
CA ALA A 157 -7.32 12.79 12.36
C ALA A 157 -6.88 11.33 12.27
N SER A 158 -7.66 10.48 11.60
CA SER A 158 -7.32 9.06 11.35
C SER A 158 -5.99 8.92 10.62
N PHE A 159 -5.79 9.69 9.55
CA PHE A 159 -4.55 9.68 8.77
C PHE A 159 -3.32 10.08 9.62
N LEU A 160 -3.42 11.13 10.42
CA LEU A 160 -2.31 11.57 11.28
C LEU A 160 -1.96 10.52 12.34
N LEU A 161 -2.94 9.86 12.92
CA LEU A 161 -2.75 8.78 13.88
C LEU A 161 -2.12 7.55 13.23
N GLU A 162 -2.55 7.19 12.04
CA GLU A 162 -1.97 6.10 11.24
C GLU A 162 -0.50 6.39 10.92
N GLN A 163 -0.19 7.60 10.42
CA GLN A 163 1.19 8.00 10.13
C GLN A 163 2.07 7.96 11.38
N ALA A 164 1.58 8.45 12.51
CA ALA A 164 2.30 8.39 13.78
C ALA A 164 2.59 6.94 14.22
N SER A 165 1.67 6.03 13.93
CA SER A 165 1.88 4.60 14.19
C SER A 165 2.92 3.98 13.27
N ILE A 166 2.87 4.31 11.97
CA ILE A 166 3.82 3.81 10.96
C ILE A 166 5.24 4.32 11.22
N GLU A 167 5.38 5.61 11.59
CA GLU A 167 6.68 6.24 11.85
C GLU A 167 7.20 5.95 13.27
N GLY A 168 6.34 5.42 14.16
CA GLY A 168 6.66 5.23 15.58
C GLY A 168 6.96 6.55 16.31
N SER A 169 6.40 7.67 15.82
CA SER A 169 6.68 9.03 16.29
C SER A 169 5.45 9.91 16.21
N ASP A 170 5.27 10.77 17.22
CA ASP A 170 4.26 11.82 17.18
C ASP A 170 4.74 13.08 16.42
N GLU A 171 5.99 13.12 15.97
CA GLU A 171 6.54 14.16 15.10
C GLU A 171 6.66 13.66 13.67
N LEU A 172 5.70 14.04 12.83
CA LEU A 172 5.60 13.60 11.43
C LEU A 172 6.34 14.56 10.51
N SER A 173 7.28 14.04 9.72
CA SER A 173 7.94 14.78 8.65
C SER A 173 7.11 14.72 7.37
N ILE A 174 6.00 15.45 7.34
CA ILE A 174 5.02 15.37 6.26
C ILE A 174 4.55 16.75 5.81
N THR A 175 4.35 16.94 4.50
CA THR A 175 3.85 18.19 3.94
C THR A 175 2.32 18.17 3.80
N HIS A 176 1.70 19.36 3.74
CA HIS A 176 0.26 19.47 3.46
C HIS A 176 -0.12 18.89 2.09
N ASP A 177 0.78 18.97 1.10
CA ASP A 177 0.59 18.35 -0.21
C ASP A 177 0.56 16.84 -0.12
N THR A 178 1.49 16.25 0.63
CA THR A 178 1.53 14.80 0.85
C THR A 178 0.25 14.31 1.54
N ILE A 179 -0.23 15.03 2.57
CA ILE A 179 -1.50 14.71 3.24
C ILE A 179 -2.67 14.81 2.24
N ALA A 180 -2.71 15.87 1.46
CA ALA A 180 -3.77 16.09 0.46
C ALA A 180 -3.81 15.00 -0.61
N ARG A 181 -2.64 14.58 -1.11
CA ARG A 181 -2.50 13.44 -2.05
C ARG A 181 -3.07 12.15 -1.44
N ASN A 182 -2.74 11.85 -0.21
CA ASN A 182 -3.20 10.63 0.46
C ASN A 182 -4.72 10.63 0.67
N LEU A 183 -5.30 11.76 1.03
CA LEU A 183 -6.73 11.90 1.35
C LEU A 183 -7.62 12.25 0.14
N GLY A 184 -7.05 12.44 -1.05
CA GLY A 184 -7.81 12.78 -2.25
C GLY A 184 -8.47 14.15 -2.20
N THR A 185 -7.80 15.14 -1.58
CA THR A 185 -8.35 16.49 -1.39
C THR A 185 -7.36 17.58 -1.84
N ALA A 186 -7.78 18.84 -1.81
CA ALA A 186 -6.91 19.96 -2.14
C ALA A 186 -6.03 20.35 -0.93
N ARG A 187 -4.79 20.79 -1.20
CA ARG A 187 -3.85 21.27 -0.18
C ARG A 187 -4.44 22.36 0.71
N GLU A 188 -5.23 23.26 0.13
CA GLU A 188 -5.86 24.38 0.85
C GLU A 188 -6.86 23.88 1.90
N VAL A 189 -7.55 22.76 1.62
CA VAL A 189 -8.45 22.11 2.58
C VAL A 189 -7.65 21.60 3.77
N ILE A 190 -6.59 20.86 3.50
CA ILE A 190 -5.70 20.34 4.55
C ILE A 190 -5.08 21.48 5.37
N SER A 191 -4.59 22.53 4.70
CA SER A 191 -3.99 23.67 5.39
C SER A 191 -4.96 24.35 6.37
N ARG A 192 -6.22 24.54 5.98
CA ARG A 192 -7.26 25.10 6.87
C ARG A 192 -7.58 24.18 8.03
N MET A 193 -7.65 22.87 7.78
CA MET A 193 -7.99 21.90 8.82
C MET A 193 -6.87 21.71 9.83
N LEU A 194 -5.62 21.63 9.36
CA LEU A 194 -4.46 21.59 10.25
C LEU A 194 -4.35 22.86 11.09
N LYS A 195 -4.66 24.03 10.51
CA LYS A 195 -4.70 25.28 11.30
C LYS A 195 -5.81 25.27 12.35
N TYR A 196 -6.97 24.70 12.04
CA TYR A 196 -8.01 24.46 13.03
C TYR A 196 -7.53 23.53 14.13
N PHE A 197 -6.91 22.39 13.81
CA PHE A 197 -6.36 21.47 14.79
C PHE A 197 -5.25 22.08 15.65
N GLU A 198 -4.43 22.97 15.08
CA GLU A 198 -3.42 23.73 15.83
C GLU A 198 -4.07 24.66 16.85
N ASN A 199 -5.11 25.41 16.45
CA ASN A 199 -5.84 26.31 17.35
C ASN A 199 -6.55 25.56 18.49
N GLU A 200 -7.01 24.32 18.22
CA GLU A 200 -7.58 23.43 19.24
C GLU A 200 -6.50 22.74 20.11
N GLY A 201 -5.24 22.95 19.85
CA GLY A 201 -4.12 22.35 20.59
C GLY A 201 -3.92 20.86 20.29
N LEU A 202 -4.52 20.32 19.23
CA LEU A 202 -4.39 18.90 18.85
C LEU A 202 -3.05 18.60 18.19
N VAL A 203 -2.56 19.55 17.40
CA VAL A 203 -1.26 19.45 16.71
C VAL A 203 -0.46 20.74 16.85
N ALA A 204 0.85 20.68 16.57
CA ALA A 204 1.68 21.85 16.34
C ALA A 204 2.28 21.77 14.94
N LEU A 205 2.25 22.90 14.24
CA LEU A 205 2.70 23.00 12.84
C LEU A 205 4.06 23.69 12.77
N SER A 206 4.95 23.15 11.94
CA SER A 206 6.17 23.80 11.54
C SER A 206 6.45 23.48 10.07
N ARG A 207 7.47 24.10 9.46
CA ARG A 207 7.75 23.91 8.04
C ARG A 207 8.03 22.44 7.70
N GLY A 208 7.11 21.81 6.97
CA GLY A 208 7.21 20.42 6.54
C GLY A 208 7.03 19.38 7.68
N ARG A 209 6.47 19.80 8.83
CA ARG A 209 6.25 18.92 9.97
C ARG A 209 4.91 19.17 10.63
N VAL A 210 4.33 18.09 11.14
CA VAL A 210 3.12 18.10 11.98
C VAL A 210 3.43 17.28 13.24
N ALA A 211 3.38 17.92 14.42
CA ALA A 211 3.57 17.22 15.68
C ALA A 211 2.20 17.02 16.36
N LEU A 212 1.88 15.78 16.70
CA LEU A 212 0.69 15.44 17.47
C LEU A 212 0.90 15.88 18.93
N ARG A 213 -0.02 16.68 19.47
CA ARG A 213 0.06 17.20 20.85
C ARG A 213 -0.95 16.54 21.79
N ASP A 214 -2.12 16.22 21.30
CA ASP A 214 -3.16 15.53 22.05
C ASP A 214 -3.71 14.33 21.25
N ARG A 215 -2.98 13.22 21.34
CA ARG A 215 -3.32 11.97 20.65
C ARG A 215 -4.70 11.42 21.07
N LYS A 216 -5.06 11.62 22.35
CA LYS A 216 -6.33 11.13 22.86
C LYS A 216 -7.50 11.86 22.21
N ARG A 217 -7.46 13.19 22.17
CA ARG A 217 -8.51 13.97 21.48
C ARG A 217 -8.52 13.72 19.97
N LEU A 218 -7.36 13.50 19.33
CA LEU A 218 -7.33 13.09 17.92
C LEU A 218 -8.03 11.75 17.69
N MET A 219 -7.89 10.77 18.60
CA MET A 219 -8.64 9.51 18.55
C MET A 219 -10.15 9.73 18.69
N GLU A 220 -10.59 10.65 19.55
CA GLU A 220 -12.00 11.03 19.70
C GLU A 220 -12.55 11.69 18.42
N TYR A 221 -11.71 12.44 17.68
CA TYR A 221 -12.07 13.00 16.36
C TYR A 221 -12.14 11.90 15.29
N ALA A 222 -11.29 10.92 15.33
CA ALA A 222 -11.26 9.83 14.36
C ALA A 222 -12.50 8.91 14.45
N GLY A 223 -13.10 8.77 15.64
CA GLY A 223 -14.37 8.07 15.89
C GLY A 223 -14.21 6.77 16.65
#